data_66ec20740e217b620ed32ccc7ddfb8f2
#
_entry.id   66ec20740e217b620ed32ccc7ddfb8f2
#
_cell.length_a   1.000
_cell.length_b   1.000
_cell.length_c   1.000
_cell.angle_alpha   90.00
_cell.angle_beta   90.00
_cell.angle_gamma   90.00
#
_symmetry.space_group_name_H-M   'P 1'
#
loop_
_entity.id
_entity.type
_entity.pdbx_description
1 polymer ?
#
loop_
_entity_poly.entity_id
_entity_poly.type
_entity_poly.pdbx_seq_one_letter_code
_entity_poly.pdbx_strand_id
1 'polypeptide(L)'
;MTRISKNQRERSGRRASNASPAGTIPTADTIAELREAAAGCTACDLWKRATQTVFGEGSSTAKIMFVGEQPGDQEDRTGHPFVGPAGRLLNEALAEAGIERADVYVTNVVKHFKWTRSERSKRRIHKTPRYSEIQACRPWLEAEIRVVKPQVLVCLGASAAQSLLGRGFSVNRQSGQLAESVLAPYVTATVHPSSILRAPDSKARQSQLEAFISDLKKVARLAERRRAA
;
A
#
# COMPACT_ATOMS: atom_id res chain seq x y z
N MET A 1 41.42 -30.00 47.36
CA MET A 1 41.68 -28.95 46.36
C MET A 1 40.74 -29.13 45.21
N THR A 2 39.59 -28.47 45.20
CA THR A 2 38.50 -28.71 44.21
C THR A 2 38.23 -27.40 43.52
N ARG A 3 38.52 -27.35 42.21
CA ARG A 3 38.22 -26.18 41.34
C ARG A 3 36.79 -26.23 40.86
N ILE A 4 36.02 -25.22 41.22
CA ILE A 4 34.67 -25.00 40.70
C ILE A 4 34.80 -24.13 39.44
N SER A 5 34.39 -24.69 38.30
CA SER A 5 34.23 -23.96 37.02
C SER A 5 32.86 -23.35 36.94
N LYS A 6 32.78 -22.01 36.92
CA LYS A 6 31.53 -21.23 36.66
C LYS A 6 31.36 -21.08 35.17
N ASN A 7 30.40 -21.80 34.60
CA ASN A 7 29.95 -21.63 33.23
C ASN A 7 28.79 -20.62 33.24
N GLN A 8 29.06 -19.36 32.94
CA GLN A 8 28.06 -18.32 32.72
C GLN A 8 27.59 -18.48 31.26
N ARG A 9 26.40 -19.02 31.08
CA ARG A 9 25.66 -18.95 29.82
C ARG A 9 24.98 -17.57 29.75
N GLU A 10 25.52 -16.72 28.91
CA GLU A 10 24.85 -15.48 28.48
C GLU A 10 23.52 -15.84 27.77
N ARG A 11 22.44 -15.57 28.43
CA ARG A 11 21.10 -15.57 27.81
C ARG A 11 20.97 -14.26 27.07
N SER A 12 21.15 -14.27 25.74
CA SER A 12 20.75 -13.18 24.87
C SER A 12 19.24 -12.96 25.01
N GLY A 13 18.88 -11.90 25.71
CA GLY A 13 17.50 -11.47 25.84
C GLY A 13 16.95 -11.09 24.48
N ARG A 14 16.08 -11.91 23.91
CA ARG A 14 15.15 -11.47 22.86
C ARG A 14 14.32 -10.34 23.46
N ARG A 15 14.55 -9.11 23.00
CA ARG A 15 13.63 -8.00 23.25
C ARG A 15 12.28 -8.42 22.69
N ALA A 16 11.31 -8.62 23.58
CA ALA A 16 9.92 -8.76 23.22
C ALA A 16 9.52 -7.45 22.51
N SER A 17 9.15 -7.55 21.22
CA SER A 17 8.53 -6.46 20.48
C SER A 17 7.25 -6.09 21.23
N ASN A 18 7.14 -4.84 21.69
CA ASN A 18 5.90 -4.28 22.20
C ASN A 18 4.88 -4.20 21.06
N ALA A 19 4.21 -5.31 20.78
CA ALA A 19 3.05 -5.31 19.90
C ALA A 19 1.94 -4.55 20.60
N SER A 20 1.57 -3.39 20.07
CA SER A 20 0.40 -2.64 20.54
C SER A 20 -0.85 -3.49 20.39
N PRO A 21 -1.74 -3.57 21.39
CA PRO A 21 -2.99 -4.28 21.28
C PRO A 21 -3.83 -3.70 20.14
N ALA A 22 -4.63 -4.56 19.50
CA ALA A 22 -5.53 -4.18 18.43
C ALA A 22 -6.36 -2.95 18.82
N GLY A 23 -6.11 -1.81 18.20
CA GLY A 23 -6.88 -0.59 18.40
C GLY A 23 -6.12 0.71 18.64
N THR A 24 -4.87 0.68 19.06
CA THR A 24 -4.12 1.93 19.33
C THR A 24 -2.92 2.02 18.42
N ILE A 25 -3.02 2.83 17.37
CA ILE A 25 -1.85 3.23 16.59
C ILE A 25 -1.05 4.20 17.45
N PRO A 26 0.25 3.99 17.65
CA PRO A 26 1.06 4.94 18.37
C PRO A 26 1.03 6.29 17.68
N THR A 27 1.05 7.36 18.49
CA THR A 27 1.29 8.70 18.00
C THR A 27 2.74 8.72 17.51
N ALA A 28 2.92 8.51 16.21
CA ALA A 28 4.23 8.50 15.58
C ALA A 28 4.28 9.63 14.56
N ASP A 29 5.41 10.32 14.51
CA ASP A 29 5.62 11.49 13.68
C ASP A 29 6.39 11.14 12.39
N THR A 30 6.91 9.92 12.31
CA THR A 30 7.69 9.46 11.15
C THR A 30 7.15 8.16 10.56
N ILE A 31 7.37 7.96 9.25
CA ILE A 31 7.05 6.72 8.55
C ILE A 31 7.85 5.53 9.10
N ALA A 32 9.08 5.76 9.57
CA ALA A 32 9.92 4.72 10.15
C ALA A 32 9.31 4.15 11.44
N GLU A 33 8.88 5.02 12.36
CA GLU A 33 8.21 4.63 13.61
C GLU A 33 6.89 3.91 13.35
N LEU A 34 6.08 4.42 12.39
CA LEU A 34 4.83 3.75 11.99
C LEU A 34 5.09 2.34 11.43
N ARG A 35 6.12 2.18 10.60
CA ARG A 35 6.50 0.88 10.03
C ARG A 35 6.94 -0.11 11.11
N GLU A 36 7.78 0.33 12.04
CA GLU A 36 8.22 -0.49 13.17
C GLU A 36 7.04 -0.94 14.03
N ALA A 37 6.15 -0.03 14.37
CA ALA A 37 4.95 -0.34 15.14
C ALA A 37 3.99 -1.29 14.39
N ALA A 38 3.87 -1.14 13.06
CA ALA A 38 3.01 -1.98 12.23
C ALA A 38 3.56 -3.40 12.01
N ALA A 39 4.87 -3.63 12.20
CA ALA A 39 5.49 -4.93 11.97
C ALA A 39 4.87 -6.06 12.80
N GLY A 40 4.36 -5.76 14.00
CA GLY A 40 3.68 -6.70 14.89
C GLY A 40 2.15 -6.62 14.84
N CYS A 41 1.54 -5.99 13.84
CA CYS A 41 0.10 -5.76 13.79
C CYS A 41 -0.71 -7.06 13.71
N THR A 42 -1.63 -7.25 14.65
CA THR A 42 -2.56 -8.39 14.72
C THR A 42 -4.03 -7.95 14.72
N ALA A 43 -4.33 -6.74 14.26
CA ALA A 43 -5.68 -6.14 14.32
C ALA A 43 -6.75 -6.88 13.49
N CYS A 44 -6.36 -7.71 12.54
CA CYS A 44 -7.26 -8.58 11.76
C CYS A 44 -6.58 -9.93 11.49
N ASP A 45 -7.35 -10.97 11.14
CA ASP A 45 -6.84 -12.34 10.97
C ASP A 45 -5.87 -12.56 9.80
N LEU A 46 -5.65 -11.55 8.96
CA LEU A 46 -4.77 -11.68 7.79
C LEU A 46 -3.32 -11.95 8.17
N TRP A 47 -2.84 -11.42 9.31
CA TRP A 47 -1.49 -11.66 9.81
C TRP A 47 -1.17 -13.14 10.02
N LYS A 48 -2.19 -13.97 10.35
CA LYS A 48 -2.01 -15.42 10.60
C LYS A 48 -1.51 -16.19 9.38
N ARG A 49 -1.77 -15.67 8.16
CA ARG A 49 -1.45 -16.34 6.90
C ARG A 49 -0.51 -15.55 6.01
N ALA A 50 -0.34 -14.26 6.26
CA ALA A 50 0.66 -13.43 5.62
C ALA A 50 2.07 -13.79 6.12
N THR A 51 3.08 -13.54 5.31
CA THR A 51 4.48 -13.75 5.69
C THR A 51 4.95 -12.64 6.62
N GLN A 52 4.50 -11.42 6.36
CA GLN A 52 4.86 -10.23 7.11
C GLN A 52 3.91 -9.07 6.81
N THR A 53 4.03 -7.99 7.59
CA THR A 53 3.41 -6.71 7.27
C THR A 53 4.16 -6.05 6.11
N VAL A 54 3.43 -5.59 5.10
CA VAL A 54 3.97 -4.78 3.98
C VAL A 54 3.50 -3.35 4.17
N PHE A 55 4.36 -2.52 4.72
CA PHE A 55 4.07 -1.10 4.98
C PHE A 55 4.36 -0.25 3.75
N GLY A 56 3.88 1.01 3.71
CA GLY A 56 4.14 1.90 2.60
C GLY A 56 5.61 2.32 2.50
N GLU A 57 6.04 2.72 1.29
CA GLU A 57 7.40 3.13 0.98
C GLU A 57 7.46 4.32 0.03
N GLY A 58 8.50 5.11 0.19
CA GLY A 58 8.81 6.29 -0.61
C GLY A 58 9.20 7.47 0.24
N SER A 59 9.31 8.64 -0.36
CA SER A 59 9.65 9.87 0.34
C SER A 59 8.55 10.23 1.37
N SER A 60 8.94 10.54 2.60
CA SER A 60 8.03 11.06 3.63
C SER A 60 7.51 12.48 3.31
N THR A 61 8.14 13.15 2.34
CA THR A 61 7.72 14.47 1.82
C THR A 61 7.13 14.37 0.41
N ALA A 62 6.72 13.17 -0.01
CA ALA A 62 6.16 12.93 -1.33
C ALA A 62 4.91 13.78 -1.56
N LYS A 63 4.88 14.49 -2.69
CA LYS A 63 3.68 15.23 -3.12
C LYS A 63 2.58 14.31 -3.64
N ILE A 64 2.93 13.13 -4.14
CA ILE A 64 2.00 12.15 -4.70
C ILE A 64 2.05 10.88 -3.86
N MET A 65 0.87 10.39 -3.45
CA MET A 65 0.70 9.14 -2.73
C MET A 65 -0.22 8.20 -3.51
N PHE A 66 0.28 7.01 -3.83
CA PHE A 66 -0.51 5.96 -4.47
C PHE A 66 -0.97 4.93 -3.44
N VAL A 67 -2.25 4.59 -3.49
CA VAL A 67 -2.87 3.64 -2.55
C VAL A 67 -3.49 2.50 -3.34
N GLY A 68 -2.93 1.29 -3.22
CA GLY A 68 -3.50 0.05 -3.75
C GLY A 68 -4.43 -0.66 -2.77
N GLU A 69 -4.87 -1.88 -3.13
CA GLU A 69 -5.77 -2.68 -2.31
C GLU A 69 -5.03 -3.38 -1.15
N GLN A 70 -4.09 -4.24 -1.48
CA GLN A 70 -3.28 -5.05 -0.55
C GLN A 70 -2.00 -5.53 -1.22
N PRO A 71 -1.01 -6.02 -0.46
CA PRO A 71 0.18 -6.65 -1.03
C PRO A 71 -0.16 -7.86 -1.90
N GLY A 72 0.65 -8.12 -2.91
CA GLY A 72 0.66 -9.37 -3.66
C GLY A 72 1.60 -10.42 -3.06
N ASP A 73 1.78 -11.55 -3.76
CA ASP A 73 2.64 -12.65 -3.31
C ASP A 73 4.13 -12.26 -3.20
N GLN A 74 4.63 -11.46 -4.14
CA GLN A 74 6.01 -11.00 -4.11
C GLN A 74 6.22 -9.98 -3.00
N GLU A 75 5.30 -9.02 -2.86
CA GLU A 75 5.32 -8.02 -1.81
C GLU A 75 5.28 -8.66 -0.41
N ASP A 76 4.42 -9.65 -0.21
CA ASP A 76 4.31 -10.37 1.07
C ASP A 76 5.60 -11.13 1.43
N ARG A 77 6.34 -11.63 0.43
CA ARG A 77 7.62 -12.32 0.64
C ARG A 77 8.77 -11.37 0.92
N THR A 78 8.79 -10.22 0.24
CA THR A 78 9.92 -9.28 0.30
C THR A 78 9.74 -8.20 1.36
N GLY A 79 8.50 -7.91 1.78
CA GLY A 79 8.17 -6.82 2.70
C GLY A 79 8.05 -5.45 2.03
N HIS A 80 8.22 -5.36 0.70
CA HIS A 80 8.20 -4.11 -0.04
C HIS A 80 6.94 -3.98 -0.90
N PRO A 81 6.23 -2.83 -0.89
CA PRO A 81 5.03 -2.62 -1.71
C PRO A 81 5.37 -2.41 -3.18
N PHE A 82 4.51 -2.90 -4.08
CA PHE A 82 4.62 -2.69 -5.52
C PHE A 82 5.94 -3.19 -6.17
N VAL A 83 6.47 -4.32 -5.74
CA VAL A 83 7.65 -4.97 -6.34
C VAL A 83 7.29 -6.06 -7.37
N GLY A 84 6.07 -6.54 -7.35
CA GLY A 84 5.56 -7.55 -8.27
C GLY A 84 5.22 -6.98 -9.67
N PRO A 85 4.57 -7.80 -10.53
CA PRO A 85 4.25 -7.39 -11.90
C PRO A 85 3.42 -6.11 -12.01
N ALA A 86 2.48 -5.90 -11.09
CA ALA A 86 1.67 -4.67 -11.02
C ALA A 86 2.52 -3.43 -10.69
N GLY A 87 3.50 -3.60 -9.79
CA GLY A 87 4.43 -2.52 -9.43
C GLY A 87 5.39 -2.18 -10.57
N ARG A 88 5.89 -3.17 -11.32
CA ARG A 88 6.71 -2.91 -12.51
C ARG A 88 5.96 -2.09 -13.55
N LEU A 89 4.72 -2.47 -13.86
CA LEU A 89 3.88 -1.70 -14.78
C LEU A 89 3.57 -0.31 -14.26
N LEU A 90 3.36 -0.14 -12.95
CA LEU A 90 3.22 1.18 -12.33
C LEU A 90 4.48 2.02 -12.55
N ASN A 91 5.67 1.47 -12.30
CA ASN A 91 6.93 2.20 -12.46
C ASN A 91 7.18 2.62 -13.93
N GLU A 92 6.89 1.74 -14.89
CA GLU A 92 6.95 2.04 -16.33
C GLU A 92 6.00 3.20 -16.68
N ALA A 93 4.75 3.15 -16.21
CA ALA A 93 3.75 4.19 -16.47
C ALA A 93 4.07 5.52 -15.76
N LEU A 94 4.66 5.49 -14.56
CA LEU A 94 5.14 6.68 -13.87
C LEU A 94 6.24 7.39 -14.69
N ALA A 95 7.25 6.64 -15.14
CA ALA A 95 8.32 7.18 -15.96
C ALA A 95 7.78 7.83 -17.25
N GLU A 96 6.82 7.17 -17.93
CA GLU A 96 6.19 7.73 -19.14
C GLU A 96 5.28 8.94 -18.86
N ALA A 97 4.78 9.06 -17.64
CA ALA A 97 4.05 10.23 -17.19
C ALA A 97 4.93 11.37 -16.66
N GLY A 98 6.26 11.19 -16.63
CA GLY A 98 7.22 12.16 -16.09
C GLY A 98 7.22 12.25 -14.57
N ILE A 99 6.87 11.16 -13.88
CA ILE A 99 6.85 11.07 -12.42
C ILE A 99 7.99 10.15 -11.98
N GLU A 100 8.95 10.69 -11.25
CA GLU A 100 10.04 9.89 -10.69
C GLU A 100 9.53 8.99 -9.55
N ARG A 101 9.85 7.68 -9.60
CA ARG A 101 9.43 6.72 -8.58
C ARG A 101 9.96 7.09 -7.17
N ALA A 102 11.10 7.71 -7.08
CA ALA A 102 11.70 8.16 -5.82
C ALA A 102 10.94 9.30 -5.15
N ASP A 103 10.18 10.08 -5.92
CA ASP A 103 9.44 11.25 -5.44
C ASP A 103 8.01 10.93 -4.99
N VAL A 104 7.59 9.68 -5.10
CA VAL A 104 6.25 9.25 -4.69
C VAL A 104 6.28 8.34 -3.49
N TYR A 105 5.18 8.32 -2.74
CA TYR A 105 4.90 7.34 -1.70
C TYR A 105 3.90 6.31 -2.20
N VAL A 106 4.17 5.03 -2.02
CA VAL A 106 3.25 3.96 -2.41
C VAL A 106 2.87 3.11 -1.20
N THR A 107 1.60 2.77 -1.09
CA THR A 107 1.06 1.95 -0.01
C THR A 107 -0.19 1.19 -0.46
N ASN A 108 -0.80 0.45 0.47
CA ASN A 108 -2.05 -0.26 0.27
C ASN A 108 -3.04 0.04 1.41
N VAL A 109 -4.32 -0.14 1.15
CA VAL A 109 -5.38 -0.06 2.16
C VAL A 109 -5.16 -1.10 3.26
N VAL A 110 -4.77 -2.33 2.88
CA VAL A 110 -4.48 -3.44 3.79
C VAL A 110 -3.00 -3.77 3.75
N LYS A 111 -2.39 -3.99 4.93
CA LYS A 111 -0.94 -4.21 5.07
C LYS A 111 -0.53 -5.68 5.05
N HIS A 112 -1.47 -6.61 5.02
CA HIS A 112 -1.21 -8.05 4.96
C HIS A 112 -1.85 -8.69 3.73
N PHE A 113 -1.16 -9.65 3.13
CA PHE A 113 -1.64 -10.36 1.95
C PHE A 113 -2.76 -11.35 2.29
N LYS A 114 -3.93 -11.15 1.71
CA LYS A 114 -5.03 -12.11 1.77
C LYS A 114 -4.99 -13.08 0.61
N TRP A 115 -4.88 -14.35 0.90
CA TRP A 115 -4.77 -15.40 -0.11
C TRP A 115 -5.42 -16.71 0.29
N THR A 116 -5.68 -17.55 -0.70
CA THR A 116 -6.03 -18.96 -0.53
C THR A 116 -5.06 -19.81 -1.33
N ARG A 117 -4.87 -21.07 -0.91
CA ARG A 117 -4.09 -22.03 -1.68
C ARG A 117 -4.90 -22.46 -2.91
N SER A 118 -4.25 -22.57 -4.06
CA SER A 118 -4.84 -23.23 -5.23
C SER A 118 -5.00 -24.72 -4.95
N GLU A 119 -6.14 -25.30 -5.29
CA GLU A 119 -6.37 -26.75 -5.21
C GLU A 119 -5.49 -27.55 -6.16
N ARG A 120 -5.14 -26.95 -7.31
CA ARG A 120 -4.36 -27.59 -8.40
C ARG A 120 -2.86 -27.33 -8.34
N SER A 121 -2.42 -26.40 -7.51
CA SER A 121 -1.01 -26.00 -7.41
C SER A 121 -0.67 -25.48 -6.02
N LYS A 122 0.64 -25.37 -5.69
CA LYS A 122 1.10 -24.74 -4.43
C LYS A 122 1.00 -23.21 -4.45
N ARG A 123 0.41 -22.59 -5.49
CA ARG A 123 0.35 -21.14 -5.66
C ARG A 123 -0.62 -20.51 -4.67
N ARG A 124 -0.23 -19.36 -4.14
CA ARG A 124 -1.10 -18.50 -3.33
C ARG A 124 -1.95 -17.64 -4.28
N ILE A 125 -3.28 -17.78 -4.18
CA ILE A 125 -4.24 -17.05 -5.00
C ILE A 125 -4.75 -15.87 -4.19
N HIS A 126 -4.56 -14.66 -4.71
CA HIS A 126 -5.07 -13.43 -4.18
C HIS A 126 -6.59 -13.48 -3.95
N LYS A 127 -7.05 -12.96 -2.81
CA LYS A 127 -8.46 -12.80 -2.45
C LYS A 127 -8.71 -11.39 -1.97
N THR A 128 -9.77 -10.77 -2.42
CA THR A 128 -10.16 -9.41 -2.00
C THR A 128 -10.36 -9.33 -0.48
N PRO A 129 -9.81 -8.34 0.21
CA PRO A 129 -10.04 -8.11 1.63
C PRO A 129 -11.52 -7.89 1.94
N ARG A 130 -11.97 -8.39 3.09
CA ARG A 130 -13.31 -8.11 3.60
C ARG A 130 -13.36 -6.67 4.13
N TYR A 131 -14.56 -6.12 4.20
CA TYR A 131 -14.76 -4.79 4.76
C TYR A 131 -14.20 -4.67 6.20
N SER A 132 -14.41 -5.67 7.04
CA SER A 132 -13.86 -5.69 8.41
C SER A 132 -12.34 -5.67 8.46
N GLU A 133 -11.66 -6.35 7.52
CA GLU A 133 -10.20 -6.36 7.41
C GLU A 133 -9.66 -4.99 6.96
N ILE A 134 -10.38 -4.34 6.04
CA ILE A 134 -10.10 -2.97 5.60
C ILE A 134 -10.26 -2.00 6.77
N GLN A 135 -11.37 -2.08 7.52
CA GLN A 135 -11.62 -1.19 8.65
C GLN A 135 -10.56 -1.37 9.75
N ALA A 136 -10.16 -2.60 10.05
CA ALA A 136 -9.11 -2.87 11.03
C ALA A 136 -7.73 -2.32 10.61
N CYS A 137 -7.46 -2.24 9.30
CA CYS A 137 -6.19 -1.75 8.76
C CYS A 137 -6.19 -0.24 8.47
N ARG A 138 -7.38 0.36 8.34
CA ARG A 138 -7.58 1.77 7.98
C ARG A 138 -6.79 2.77 8.84
N PRO A 139 -6.69 2.61 10.17
CA PRO A 139 -5.93 3.54 11.00
C PRO A 139 -4.45 3.67 10.59
N TRP A 140 -3.82 2.58 10.07
CA TRP A 140 -2.44 2.64 9.56
C TRP A 140 -2.34 3.52 8.31
N LEU A 141 -3.28 3.40 7.37
CA LEU A 141 -3.32 4.23 6.18
C LEU A 141 -3.55 5.71 6.52
N GLU A 142 -4.46 5.99 7.47
CA GLU A 142 -4.72 7.35 7.95
C GLU A 142 -3.48 7.97 8.61
N ALA A 143 -2.71 7.16 9.34
CA ALA A 143 -1.45 7.60 9.93
C ALA A 143 -0.39 7.91 8.86
N GLU A 144 -0.27 7.08 7.81
CA GLU A 144 0.62 7.36 6.67
C GLU A 144 0.23 8.66 5.97
N ILE A 145 -1.07 8.87 5.69
CA ILE A 145 -1.56 10.11 5.05
C ILE A 145 -1.25 11.33 5.92
N ARG A 146 -1.43 11.21 7.23
CA ARG A 146 -1.15 12.31 8.19
C ARG A 146 0.33 12.67 8.23
N VAL A 147 1.24 11.70 8.15
CA VAL A 147 2.68 11.93 8.17
C VAL A 147 3.20 12.44 6.83
N VAL A 148 2.81 11.81 5.73
CA VAL A 148 3.26 12.18 4.36
C VAL A 148 2.64 13.51 3.91
N LYS A 149 1.37 13.78 4.25
CA LYS A 149 0.61 14.97 3.85
C LYS A 149 0.67 15.22 2.34
N PRO A 150 0.32 14.23 1.51
CA PRO A 150 0.46 14.36 0.07
C PRO A 150 -0.42 15.49 -0.47
N GLN A 151 0.02 16.12 -1.56
CA GLN A 151 -0.80 17.08 -2.30
C GLN A 151 -1.83 16.35 -3.18
N VAL A 152 -1.43 15.21 -3.76
CA VAL A 152 -2.29 14.37 -4.59
C VAL A 152 -2.32 12.95 -4.04
N LEU A 153 -3.52 12.45 -3.75
CA LEU A 153 -3.73 11.06 -3.36
C LEU A 153 -4.42 10.32 -4.49
N VAL A 154 -3.84 9.22 -4.95
CA VAL A 154 -4.29 8.43 -6.08
C VAL A 154 -4.70 7.03 -5.63
N CYS A 155 -5.99 6.71 -5.73
CA CYS A 155 -6.50 5.37 -5.47
C CYS A 155 -6.31 4.48 -6.70
N LEU A 156 -5.57 3.38 -6.56
CA LEU A 156 -5.36 2.39 -7.60
C LEU A 156 -6.38 1.26 -7.48
N GLY A 157 -7.40 1.29 -8.36
CA GLY A 157 -8.46 0.30 -8.44
C GLY A 157 -9.66 0.55 -7.54
N ALA A 158 -10.72 -0.22 -7.76
CA ALA A 158 -12.01 -0.02 -7.10
C ALA A 158 -11.96 -0.20 -5.58
N SER A 159 -11.23 -1.20 -5.07
CA SER A 159 -11.14 -1.47 -3.63
C SER A 159 -10.51 -0.31 -2.86
N ALA A 160 -9.43 0.27 -3.38
CA ALA A 160 -8.79 1.44 -2.78
C ALA A 160 -9.70 2.66 -2.85
N ALA A 161 -10.29 2.93 -4.03
CA ALA A 161 -11.21 4.04 -4.23
C ALA A 161 -12.43 3.96 -3.30
N GLN A 162 -13.10 2.80 -3.23
CA GLN A 162 -14.27 2.61 -2.37
C GLN A 162 -13.95 2.69 -0.88
N SER A 163 -12.74 2.32 -0.49
CA SER A 163 -12.30 2.42 0.90
C SER A 163 -12.11 3.86 1.36
N LEU A 164 -11.69 4.75 0.47
CA LEU A 164 -11.35 6.13 0.78
C LEU A 164 -12.42 7.14 0.36
N LEU A 165 -13.13 6.88 -0.75
CA LEU A 165 -14.13 7.79 -1.35
C LEU A 165 -15.57 7.31 -1.18
N GLY A 166 -15.75 6.12 -0.56
CA GLY A 166 -17.07 5.56 -0.31
C GLY A 166 -17.51 4.52 -1.35
N ARG A 167 -18.45 3.65 -0.94
CA ARG A 167 -18.90 2.49 -1.73
C ARG A 167 -19.56 2.83 -3.07
N GLY A 168 -20.07 4.05 -3.21
CA GLY A 168 -20.69 4.52 -4.47
C GLY A 168 -19.69 4.91 -5.54
N PHE A 169 -18.40 5.02 -5.22
CA PHE A 169 -17.38 5.41 -6.18
C PHE A 169 -17.13 4.31 -7.21
N SER A 170 -17.13 4.67 -8.49
CA SER A 170 -16.92 3.77 -9.62
C SER A 170 -15.72 4.18 -10.46
N VAL A 171 -14.61 3.47 -10.34
CA VAL A 171 -13.41 3.72 -11.15
C VAL A 171 -13.71 3.70 -12.65
N ASN A 172 -14.57 2.78 -13.12
CA ASN A 172 -14.91 2.68 -14.55
C ASN A 172 -15.59 3.95 -15.11
N ARG A 173 -16.30 4.69 -14.27
CA ARG A 173 -16.99 5.92 -14.67
C ARG A 173 -16.26 7.21 -14.34
N GLN A 174 -15.38 7.16 -13.34
CA GLN A 174 -14.79 8.35 -12.71
C GLN A 174 -13.25 8.30 -12.70
N SER A 175 -12.64 7.43 -13.53
CA SER A 175 -11.17 7.37 -13.65
C SER A 175 -10.59 8.72 -14.05
N GLY A 176 -9.53 9.14 -13.38
CA GLY A 176 -8.84 10.41 -13.65
C GLY A 176 -9.62 11.68 -13.34
N GLN A 177 -10.82 11.58 -12.73
CA GLN A 177 -11.59 12.73 -12.23
C GLN A 177 -11.21 13.03 -10.78
N LEU A 178 -11.29 14.29 -10.39
CA LEU A 178 -11.12 14.70 -9.00
C LEU A 178 -12.36 14.36 -8.18
N ALA A 179 -12.14 13.84 -6.98
CA ALA A 179 -13.17 13.59 -5.99
C ALA A 179 -12.99 14.55 -4.80
N GLU A 180 -14.08 15.02 -4.25
CA GLU A 180 -14.07 15.78 -2.99
C GLU A 180 -13.65 14.87 -1.84
N SER A 181 -12.67 15.30 -1.07
CA SER A 181 -12.16 14.54 0.07
C SER A 181 -11.35 15.43 1.01
N VAL A 182 -11.38 15.10 2.28
CA VAL A 182 -10.55 15.77 3.32
C VAL A 182 -9.16 15.14 3.46
N LEU A 183 -8.87 14.05 2.72
CA LEU A 183 -7.62 13.27 2.86
C LEU A 183 -6.42 13.96 2.23
N ALA A 184 -6.63 14.72 1.16
CA ALA A 184 -5.60 15.51 0.48
C ALA A 184 -6.25 16.62 -0.35
N PRO A 185 -5.49 17.68 -0.74
CA PRO A 185 -6.01 18.75 -1.60
C PRO A 185 -6.59 18.26 -2.93
N TYR A 186 -5.99 17.22 -3.50
CA TYR A 186 -6.48 16.57 -4.71
C TYR A 186 -6.56 15.06 -4.47
N VAL A 187 -7.73 14.47 -4.67
CA VAL A 187 -7.92 13.01 -4.60
C VAL A 187 -8.52 12.56 -5.92
N THR A 188 -7.95 11.50 -6.48
CA THR A 188 -8.44 10.88 -7.71
C THR A 188 -8.30 9.35 -7.64
N ALA A 189 -8.91 8.67 -8.57
CA ALA A 189 -8.76 7.23 -8.72
C ALA A 189 -8.54 6.87 -10.18
N THR A 190 -7.80 5.78 -10.40
CA THR A 190 -7.61 5.19 -11.73
C THR A 190 -7.60 3.66 -11.61
N VAL A 191 -7.48 2.97 -12.71
CA VAL A 191 -7.46 1.51 -12.71
C VAL A 191 -6.25 0.97 -11.94
N HIS A 192 -6.37 -0.23 -11.35
CA HIS A 192 -5.21 -0.88 -10.74
C HIS A 192 -4.33 -1.49 -11.83
N PRO A 193 -2.99 -1.35 -11.80
CA PRO A 193 -2.11 -1.91 -12.84
C PRO A 193 -2.32 -3.40 -13.11
N SER A 194 -2.71 -4.19 -12.09
CA SER A 194 -3.03 -5.60 -12.28
C SER A 194 -4.24 -5.86 -13.18
N SER A 195 -5.17 -4.93 -13.36
CA SER A 195 -6.28 -5.08 -14.31
C SER A 195 -5.80 -4.99 -15.74
N ILE A 196 -4.87 -4.08 -16.02
CA ILE A 196 -4.21 -3.94 -17.34
C ILE A 196 -3.46 -5.22 -17.72
N LEU A 197 -2.75 -5.83 -16.74
CA LEU A 197 -2.07 -7.11 -16.96
C LEU A 197 -3.01 -8.28 -17.25
N ARG A 198 -4.29 -8.18 -16.89
CA ARG A 198 -5.33 -9.18 -17.13
C ARG A 198 -6.27 -8.81 -18.27
N ALA A 199 -5.94 -7.80 -19.06
CA ALA A 199 -6.72 -7.44 -20.24
C ALA A 199 -6.85 -8.65 -21.19
N PRO A 200 -8.01 -8.82 -21.87
CA PRO A 200 -8.31 -10.02 -22.65
C PRO A 200 -7.39 -10.19 -23.85
N ASP A 201 -6.89 -9.11 -24.43
CA ASP A 201 -6.01 -9.10 -25.58
C ASP A 201 -5.03 -7.92 -25.57
N SER A 202 -4.10 -7.91 -26.52
CA SER A 202 -3.06 -6.88 -26.63
C SER A 202 -3.62 -5.49 -26.92
N LYS A 203 -4.69 -5.38 -27.71
CA LYS A 203 -5.33 -4.10 -28.06
C LYS A 203 -6.01 -3.48 -26.84
N ALA A 204 -6.78 -4.28 -26.10
CA ALA A 204 -7.40 -3.85 -24.85
C ALA A 204 -6.35 -3.46 -23.82
N ARG A 205 -5.25 -4.23 -23.69
CA ARG A 205 -4.13 -3.91 -22.81
C ARG A 205 -3.49 -2.58 -23.15
N GLN A 206 -3.20 -2.35 -24.43
CA GLN A 206 -2.59 -1.10 -24.89
C GLN A 206 -3.49 0.10 -24.61
N SER A 207 -4.79 0.02 -24.94
CA SER A 207 -5.76 1.09 -24.69
C SER A 207 -5.91 1.41 -23.18
N GLN A 208 -5.95 0.37 -22.33
CA GLN A 208 -6.01 0.58 -20.87
C GLN A 208 -4.72 1.20 -20.33
N LEU A 209 -3.56 0.82 -20.86
CA LEU A 209 -2.28 1.40 -20.46
C LEU A 209 -2.19 2.88 -20.84
N GLU A 210 -2.57 3.24 -22.07
CA GLU A 210 -2.60 4.62 -22.53
C GLU A 210 -3.53 5.49 -21.67
N ALA A 211 -4.73 5.00 -21.35
CA ALA A 211 -5.67 5.68 -20.47
C ALA A 211 -5.07 5.87 -19.05
N PHE A 212 -4.40 4.82 -18.52
CA PHE A 212 -3.73 4.87 -17.23
C PHE A 212 -2.61 5.93 -17.21
N ILE A 213 -1.74 5.94 -18.21
CA ILE A 213 -0.67 6.95 -18.36
C ILE A 213 -1.26 8.36 -18.50
N SER A 214 -2.35 8.52 -19.27
CA SER A 214 -3.06 9.81 -19.37
C SER A 214 -3.55 10.31 -18.01
N ASP A 215 -4.08 9.42 -17.16
CA ASP A 215 -4.49 9.79 -15.80
C ASP A 215 -3.28 10.18 -14.94
N LEU A 216 -2.16 9.45 -15.03
CA LEU A 216 -0.92 9.79 -14.32
C LEU A 216 -0.34 11.14 -14.77
N LYS A 217 -0.42 11.50 -16.05
CA LYS A 217 -0.03 12.83 -16.56
C LYS A 217 -0.88 13.96 -15.95
N LYS A 218 -2.16 13.70 -15.67
CA LYS A 218 -3.01 14.65 -14.92
C LYS A 218 -2.52 14.79 -13.48
N VAL A 219 -2.18 13.66 -12.83
CA VAL A 219 -1.63 13.64 -11.46
C VAL A 219 -0.33 14.44 -11.38
N ALA A 220 0.60 14.27 -12.32
CA ALA A 220 1.85 15.04 -12.39
C ALA A 220 1.57 16.55 -12.39
N ARG A 221 0.70 17.01 -13.29
CA ARG A 221 0.29 18.44 -13.36
C ARG A 221 -0.35 18.96 -12.09
N LEU A 222 -1.12 18.14 -11.36
CA LEU A 222 -1.71 18.54 -10.07
C LEU A 222 -0.65 18.70 -8.98
N ALA A 223 0.37 17.85 -8.97
CA ALA A 223 1.46 17.91 -7.99
C ALA A 223 2.39 19.11 -8.19
N GLU A 224 2.43 19.68 -9.40
CA GLU A 224 3.19 20.92 -9.72
C GLU A 224 2.46 22.19 -9.31
N ARG A 225 1.14 22.15 -9.15
CA ARG A 225 0.36 23.31 -8.72
C ARG A 225 0.78 23.73 -7.33
N ARG A 226 1.12 25.02 -7.14
CA ARG A 226 1.33 25.57 -5.80
C ARG A 226 0.04 25.43 -5.00
N ARG A 227 0.13 25.01 -3.73
CA ARG A 227 -1.00 25.15 -2.81
C ARG A 227 -1.43 26.61 -2.86
N ALA A 228 -2.69 26.89 -3.19
CA ALA A 228 -3.26 28.20 -2.96
C ALA A 228 -3.13 28.47 -1.46
N ALA A 229 -2.48 29.57 -1.12
CA ALA A 229 -2.22 30.00 0.26
C ALA A 229 -3.54 30.32 0.97
#